data_80e9069deef8f2582922f8c5d39a834c
#
_entry.id   80e9069deef8f2582922f8c5d39a834c
#
_cell.length_a   1.000
_cell.length_b   1.000
_cell.length_c   1.000
_cell.angle_alpha   90.00
_cell.angle_beta   90.00
_cell.angle_gamma   90.00
#
_symmetry.space_group_name_H-M   'P 1'
#
loop_
_entity.id
_entity.type
_entity.pdbx_description
1 polymer ?
#
loop_
_entity_poly.entity_id
_entity_poly.type
_entity_poly.pdbx_seq_one_letter_code
_entity_poly.pdbx_strand_id
1 'polypeptide(L)'
;MKRRRFLAALGGAALARPIVTVAQQPVGVPRIGLLMGSSPSVEAPALRAFREALVRLGYVDGETIVLEVRYAEGQRDRLGGLARELVALAPSVITCVGKFETAALQAATRSIPIVFMQAPDPVEQGLIASLARPGGSTTGFSQMAGELDSKRLQLLHDIAPSLSRAAFLVNPNFPLGLLERVARAAAAAKSLGITLRRFDAGTPAELIAALAAIEGSSSEALLVQNDAMLSGTERKRVIEFALAHRLPTVFETRRSVAEGALLSYGFDSLENARLAAGYVAKILKGAKPADVPVQQPTRFQLVINLKTAKAIGLSVPPPILDLADEVIE
;
A
#
# COMPACT_ATOMS: atom_id res chain seq x y z
N MET A 1 -50.88 81.55 24.06
CA MET A 1 -49.65 81.88 23.29
C MET A 1 -48.52 80.99 23.68
N LYS A 2 -47.80 80.50 22.66
CA LYS A 2 -46.48 79.91 22.64
C LYS A 2 -46.45 78.36 22.79
N ARG A 3 -46.65 77.70 21.63
CA ARG A 3 -45.98 76.49 21.19
C ARG A 3 -44.47 76.67 21.28
N ARG A 4 -43.79 75.70 21.74
CA ARG A 4 -42.48 75.24 21.22
C ARG A 4 -41.77 74.37 22.26
N ARG A 5 -41.51 73.18 21.84
CA ARG A 5 -40.28 72.36 21.89
C ARG A 5 -40.59 70.91 22.30
N PHE A 6 -41.02 70.19 21.32
CA PHE A 6 -40.94 68.75 21.35
C PHE A 6 -40.08 68.41 20.14
N LEU A 7 -38.80 68.27 20.32
CA LEU A 7 -37.94 67.64 19.30
C LEU A 7 -36.67 67.10 20.00
N ALA A 8 -36.35 65.89 19.58
CA ALA A 8 -35.05 65.25 19.69
C ALA A 8 -34.74 64.45 20.96
N ALA A 9 -35.07 63.12 20.88
CA ALA A 9 -34.27 62.06 21.43
C ALA A 9 -34.54 60.77 20.66
N LEU A 10 -34.16 60.74 19.37
CA LEU A 10 -33.92 59.52 18.60
C LEU A 10 -32.40 59.33 18.56
N GLY A 11 -31.86 58.89 19.68
CA GLY A 11 -30.45 58.45 19.82
C GLY A 11 -30.33 56.97 19.53
N GLY A 12 -29.56 56.65 18.52
CA GLY A 12 -29.35 55.37 17.91
C GLY A 12 -29.02 54.25 18.87
N ALA A 13 -29.83 53.19 18.82
CA ALA A 13 -29.47 51.87 19.24
C ALA A 13 -28.47 51.31 18.22
N ALA A 14 -27.18 51.49 18.46
CA ALA A 14 -26.14 50.79 17.77
C ALA A 14 -26.30 49.31 18.08
N LEU A 15 -26.75 48.52 17.08
CA LEU A 15 -26.73 47.06 17.09
C LEU A 15 -25.28 46.62 17.20
N ALA A 16 -24.79 46.46 18.40
CA ALA A 16 -23.56 45.71 18.70
C ALA A 16 -23.86 44.26 18.38
N ARG A 17 -23.57 43.85 17.15
CA ARG A 17 -23.47 42.42 16.83
C ARG A 17 -22.33 41.84 17.67
N PRO A 18 -22.55 40.80 18.49
CA PRO A 18 -21.44 40.11 19.13
C PRO A 18 -20.55 39.57 18.00
N ILE A 19 -19.37 40.10 17.90
CA ILE A 19 -18.28 39.43 17.16
C ILE A 19 -18.03 38.15 17.96
N VAL A 20 -18.61 37.05 17.49
CA VAL A 20 -18.22 35.70 17.93
C VAL A 20 -16.79 35.56 17.44
N THR A 21 -15.85 35.95 18.26
CA THR A 21 -14.46 35.54 18.15
C THR A 21 -14.51 34.04 18.35
N VAL A 22 -14.48 33.28 17.23
CA VAL A 22 -14.12 31.89 17.27
C VAL A 22 -12.73 31.87 17.89
N ALA A 23 -12.68 31.57 19.18
CA ALA A 23 -11.43 31.33 19.87
C ALA A 23 -10.72 30.24 19.07
N GLN A 24 -9.68 30.63 18.35
CA GLN A 24 -8.71 29.69 17.83
C GLN A 24 -8.19 28.92 19.06
N GLN A 25 -8.63 27.69 19.22
CA GLN A 25 -8.00 26.76 20.17
C GLN A 25 -6.49 26.86 19.91
N PRO A 26 -5.65 26.90 20.94
CA PRO A 26 -4.21 26.85 20.75
C PRO A 26 -3.95 25.62 19.89
N VAL A 27 -3.41 25.84 18.70
CA VAL A 27 -3.05 24.77 17.76
C VAL A 27 -1.91 24.03 18.43
N GLY A 28 -2.27 23.02 19.24
CA GLY A 28 -1.29 22.08 19.77
C GLY A 28 -0.57 21.46 18.58
N VAL A 29 0.68 21.05 18.77
CA VAL A 29 1.48 20.37 17.76
C VAL A 29 0.64 19.24 17.15
N PRO A 30 0.36 19.25 15.83
CA PRO A 30 -0.53 18.26 15.23
C PRO A 30 0.02 16.85 15.39
N ARG A 31 -0.86 15.93 15.75
CA ARG A 31 -0.50 14.51 15.93
C ARG A 31 -0.85 13.73 14.67
N ILE A 32 0.08 12.88 14.21
CA ILE A 32 -0.10 11.97 13.09
C ILE A 32 -0.04 10.55 13.62
N GLY A 33 -1.11 9.77 13.46
CA GLY A 33 -1.12 8.34 13.76
C GLY A 33 -0.54 7.54 12.60
N LEU A 34 0.18 6.44 12.90
CA LEU A 34 0.66 5.46 11.93
C LEU A 34 0.27 4.06 12.40
N LEU A 35 -0.54 3.36 11.60
CA LEU A 35 -0.88 1.96 11.84
C LEU A 35 -0.13 1.09 10.83
N MET A 36 0.83 0.30 11.33
CA MET A 36 1.70 -0.57 10.56
C MET A 36 1.31 -2.03 10.76
N GLY A 37 1.16 -2.78 9.67
CA GLY A 37 0.71 -4.18 9.71
C GLY A 37 1.79 -5.16 10.15
N SER A 38 3.04 -4.88 9.80
CA SER A 38 4.19 -5.76 10.07
C SER A 38 4.97 -5.34 11.32
N SER A 39 6.15 -5.94 11.51
CA SER A 39 7.06 -5.60 12.61
C SER A 39 7.84 -4.30 12.34
N PRO A 40 8.39 -3.64 13.39
CA PRO A 40 9.21 -2.44 13.22
C PRO A 40 10.36 -2.59 12.22
N SER A 41 11.03 -3.75 12.19
CA SER A 41 12.15 -4.01 11.28
C SER A 41 11.72 -4.09 9.81
N VAL A 42 10.55 -4.64 9.54
CA VAL A 42 9.99 -4.74 8.18
C VAL A 42 9.53 -3.38 7.68
N GLU A 43 8.90 -2.58 8.55
CA GLU A 43 8.32 -1.28 8.21
C GLU A 43 9.33 -0.12 8.24
N ALA A 44 10.52 -0.32 8.83
CA ALA A 44 11.52 0.71 9.02
C ALA A 44 11.89 1.48 7.74
N PRO A 45 12.06 0.85 6.55
CA PRO A 45 12.36 1.59 5.32
C PRO A 45 11.24 2.54 4.90
N ALA A 46 9.98 2.09 4.95
CA ALA A 46 8.82 2.90 4.59
C ALA A 46 8.62 4.06 5.58
N LEU A 47 8.72 3.78 6.89
CA LEU A 47 8.62 4.79 7.92
C LEU A 47 9.73 5.85 7.80
N ARG A 48 10.96 5.44 7.47
CA ARG A 48 12.07 6.37 7.22
C ARG A 48 11.77 7.26 6.02
N ALA A 49 11.38 6.68 4.88
CA ALA A 49 11.04 7.43 3.66
C ALA A 49 9.91 8.44 3.91
N PHE A 50 8.90 8.05 4.67
CA PHE A 50 7.79 8.91 5.09
C PHE A 50 8.26 10.07 5.97
N ARG A 51 9.08 9.80 7.02
CA ARG A 51 9.63 10.82 7.92
C ARG A 51 10.51 11.83 7.18
N GLU A 52 11.43 11.36 6.34
CA GLU A 52 12.29 12.21 5.53
C GLU A 52 11.48 13.12 4.58
N ALA A 53 10.39 12.61 4.02
CA ALA A 53 9.50 13.40 3.19
C ALA A 53 8.74 14.44 4.01
N LEU A 54 8.28 14.12 5.22
CA LEU A 54 7.67 15.10 6.13
C LEU A 54 8.64 16.20 6.51
N VAL A 55 9.88 15.87 6.84
CA VAL A 55 10.93 16.86 7.15
C VAL A 55 11.13 17.85 5.99
N ARG A 56 11.21 17.35 4.74
CA ARG A 56 11.29 18.22 3.55
C ARG A 56 10.08 19.16 3.38
N LEU A 57 8.93 18.79 3.96
CA LEU A 57 7.71 19.60 3.96
C LEU A 57 7.57 20.51 5.18
N GLY A 58 8.59 20.56 6.06
CA GLY A 58 8.62 21.38 7.27
C GLY A 58 7.96 20.73 8.50
N TYR A 59 7.69 19.42 8.44
CA TYR A 59 7.11 18.66 9.55
C TYR A 59 8.15 17.79 10.22
N VAL A 60 8.63 18.19 11.41
CA VAL A 60 9.67 17.52 12.19
C VAL A 60 9.05 16.88 13.42
N ASP A 61 9.25 15.55 13.57
CA ASP A 61 8.73 14.78 14.70
C ASP A 61 9.38 15.24 16.03
N GLY A 62 8.54 15.52 17.03
CA GLY A 62 8.94 16.08 18.32
C GLY A 62 9.04 17.61 18.35
N GLU A 63 8.96 18.30 17.20
CA GLU A 63 9.05 19.76 17.10
C GLU A 63 7.74 20.37 16.54
N THR A 64 7.43 20.10 15.27
CA THR A 64 6.27 20.66 14.58
C THR A 64 5.13 19.67 14.41
N ILE A 65 5.37 18.38 14.65
CA ILE A 65 4.39 17.30 14.69
C ILE A 65 4.75 16.28 15.78
N VAL A 66 3.81 15.39 16.12
CA VAL A 66 4.06 14.20 16.93
C VAL A 66 3.65 12.97 16.13
N LEU A 67 4.56 12.00 15.95
CA LEU A 67 4.26 10.73 15.30
C LEU A 67 3.97 9.63 16.32
N GLU A 68 2.76 9.06 16.24
CA GLU A 68 2.30 7.96 17.09
C GLU A 68 2.21 6.68 16.27
N VAL A 69 3.16 5.77 16.45
CA VAL A 69 3.26 4.55 15.64
C VAL A 69 2.76 3.34 16.43
N ARG A 70 1.97 2.50 15.78
CA ARG A 70 1.53 1.18 16.30
C ARG A 70 1.84 0.10 15.28
N TYR A 71 2.32 -1.05 15.76
CA TYR A 71 2.70 -2.20 14.94
C TYR A 71 1.86 -3.41 15.29
N ALA A 72 1.21 -4.01 14.30
CA ALA A 72 0.44 -5.23 14.48
C ALA A 72 1.30 -6.50 14.48
N GLU A 73 2.56 -6.40 14.05
CA GLU A 73 3.53 -7.52 14.02
C GLU A 73 3.06 -8.74 13.22
N GLY A 74 2.32 -8.49 12.12
CA GLY A 74 1.72 -9.53 11.29
C GLY A 74 0.43 -10.13 11.84
N GLN A 75 0.00 -9.73 13.05
CA GLN A 75 -1.19 -10.25 13.73
C GLN A 75 -2.41 -9.37 13.40
N ARG A 76 -3.26 -9.83 12.49
CA ARG A 76 -4.42 -9.05 12.01
C ARG A 76 -5.47 -8.77 13.09
N ASP A 77 -5.66 -9.68 14.01
CA ASP A 77 -6.57 -9.56 15.14
C ASP A 77 -6.22 -8.39 16.07
N ARG A 78 -4.97 -7.96 16.11
CA ARG A 78 -4.52 -6.78 16.87
C ARG A 78 -4.94 -5.44 16.24
N LEU A 79 -5.17 -5.40 14.92
CA LEU A 79 -5.41 -4.16 14.19
C LEU A 79 -6.58 -3.34 14.74
N GLY A 80 -7.69 -4.00 15.10
CA GLY A 80 -8.86 -3.32 15.67
C GLY A 80 -8.59 -2.64 17.02
N GLY A 81 -7.78 -3.26 17.89
CA GLY A 81 -7.33 -2.68 19.15
C GLY A 81 -6.43 -1.46 18.93
N LEU A 82 -5.39 -1.63 18.12
CA LEU A 82 -4.42 -0.59 17.80
C LEU A 82 -5.05 0.62 17.08
N ALA A 83 -6.04 0.38 16.20
CA ALA A 83 -6.79 1.45 15.55
C ALA A 83 -7.55 2.30 16.59
N ARG A 84 -8.24 1.66 17.56
CA ARG A 84 -8.93 2.37 18.65
C ARG A 84 -7.96 3.16 19.53
N GLU A 85 -6.79 2.61 19.86
CA GLU A 85 -5.75 3.33 20.58
C GLU A 85 -5.31 4.60 19.86
N LEU A 86 -5.02 4.51 18.55
CA LEU A 86 -4.65 5.69 17.75
C LEU A 86 -5.77 6.71 17.70
N VAL A 87 -7.02 6.28 17.49
CA VAL A 87 -8.19 7.18 17.45
C VAL A 87 -8.38 7.89 18.78
N ALA A 88 -8.16 7.22 19.93
CA ALA A 88 -8.27 7.82 21.25
C ALA A 88 -7.27 8.97 21.51
N LEU A 89 -6.14 8.98 20.77
CA LEU A 89 -5.18 10.10 20.80
C LEU A 89 -5.65 11.33 20.03
N ALA A 90 -6.82 11.28 19.39
CA ALA A 90 -7.41 12.33 18.57
C ALA A 90 -6.40 12.96 17.56
N PRO A 91 -5.74 12.17 16.71
CA PRO A 91 -4.78 12.69 15.76
C PRO A 91 -5.47 13.50 14.66
N SER A 92 -4.73 14.45 14.08
CA SER A 92 -5.21 15.27 12.95
C SER A 92 -5.37 14.44 11.67
N VAL A 93 -4.59 13.36 11.54
CA VAL A 93 -4.64 12.40 10.43
C VAL A 93 -4.01 11.08 10.86
N ILE A 94 -4.50 9.96 10.34
CA ILE A 94 -3.87 8.65 10.51
C ILE A 94 -3.42 8.15 9.14
N THR A 95 -2.18 7.67 9.04
CA THR A 95 -1.69 6.95 7.86
C THR A 95 -1.49 5.47 8.18
N CYS A 96 -1.61 4.62 7.16
CA CYS A 96 -1.46 3.18 7.28
C CYS A 96 -0.90 2.58 6.00
N VAL A 97 -0.39 1.35 6.08
CA VAL A 97 0.23 0.74 4.91
C VAL A 97 -0.81 0.21 3.95
N GLY A 98 -1.71 -0.65 4.40
CA GLY A 98 -2.51 -1.45 3.49
C GLY A 98 -4.01 -1.50 3.79
N LYS A 99 -4.66 -2.47 3.17
CA LYS A 99 -6.11 -2.66 3.20
C LYS A 99 -6.65 -2.99 4.60
N PHE A 100 -5.99 -3.88 5.33
CA PHE A 100 -6.51 -4.35 6.63
C PHE A 100 -6.43 -3.27 7.69
N GLU A 101 -5.32 -2.52 7.68
CA GLU A 101 -5.12 -1.35 8.52
C GLU A 101 -6.15 -0.28 8.19
N THR A 102 -6.38 -0.02 6.89
CA THR A 102 -7.40 0.94 6.42
C THR A 102 -8.79 0.54 6.90
N ALA A 103 -9.18 -0.73 6.73
CA ALA A 103 -10.49 -1.23 7.17
C ALA A 103 -10.65 -1.14 8.69
N ALA A 104 -9.62 -1.47 9.46
CA ALA A 104 -9.64 -1.36 10.92
C ALA A 104 -9.80 0.10 11.39
N LEU A 105 -9.11 1.04 10.74
CA LEU A 105 -9.23 2.47 11.01
C LEU A 105 -10.62 2.99 10.62
N GLN A 106 -11.17 2.60 9.46
CA GLN A 106 -12.52 2.98 9.04
C GLN A 106 -13.60 2.44 9.98
N ALA A 107 -13.39 1.28 10.61
CA ALA A 107 -14.27 0.75 11.63
C ALA A 107 -14.16 1.53 12.96
N ALA A 108 -12.98 2.08 13.28
CA ALA A 108 -12.72 2.79 14.52
C ALA A 108 -13.10 4.29 14.45
N THR A 109 -13.07 4.92 13.26
CA THR A 109 -13.41 6.35 13.10
C THR A 109 -14.12 6.62 11.77
N ARG A 110 -15.01 7.64 11.77
CA ARG A 110 -15.66 8.18 10.57
C ARG A 110 -15.25 9.63 10.27
N SER A 111 -14.53 10.27 11.19
CA SER A 111 -14.21 11.70 11.13
C SER A 111 -12.73 12.00 10.97
N ILE A 112 -11.84 11.17 11.53
CA ILE A 112 -10.40 11.39 11.41
C ILE A 112 -9.97 11.01 9.98
N PRO A 113 -9.25 11.89 9.27
CA PRO A 113 -8.66 11.61 7.98
C PRO A 113 -7.75 10.37 7.97
N ILE A 114 -7.90 9.52 6.97
CA ILE A 114 -7.08 8.32 6.77
C ILE A 114 -6.36 8.42 5.43
N VAL A 115 -5.04 8.20 5.42
CA VAL A 115 -4.21 8.12 4.21
C VAL A 115 -3.57 6.74 4.15
N PHE A 116 -4.00 5.88 3.22
CA PHE A 116 -3.31 4.62 3.00
C PHE A 116 -2.14 4.80 2.02
N MET A 117 -0.97 4.25 2.37
CA MET A 117 0.24 4.33 1.55
C MET A 117 0.15 3.43 0.32
N GLN A 118 -0.58 2.31 0.46
CA GLN A 118 -0.79 1.36 -0.63
C GLN A 118 -1.98 0.44 -0.31
N ALA A 119 -2.92 0.34 -1.24
CA ALA A 119 -4.01 -0.62 -1.14
C ALA A 119 -4.23 -1.29 -2.50
N PRO A 120 -4.29 -2.63 -2.56
CA PRO A 120 -4.63 -3.30 -3.80
C PRO A 120 -6.09 -2.98 -4.12
N ASP A 121 -6.35 -2.50 -5.33
CA ASP A 121 -7.68 -2.28 -5.90
C ASP A 121 -8.73 -1.71 -4.90
N PRO A 122 -8.50 -0.52 -4.31
CA PRO A 122 -9.24 -0.03 -3.14
C PRO A 122 -10.73 0.21 -3.40
N VAL A 123 -11.15 0.39 -4.64
CA VAL A 123 -12.57 0.51 -5.04
C VAL A 123 -13.24 -0.86 -4.99
N GLU A 124 -12.65 -1.88 -5.61
CA GLU A 124 -13.15 -3.26 -5.59
C GLU A 124 -13.24 -3.81 -4.15
N GLN A 125 -12.35 -3.33 -3.28
CA GLN A 125 -12.32 -3.72 -1.87
C GLN A 125 -13.26 -2.90 -0.97
N GLY A 126 -14.02 -1.96 -1.54
CA GLY A 126 -14.97 -1.14 -0.79
C GLY A 126 -14.33 -0.16 0.20
N LEU A 127 -13.03 0.13 0.07
CA LEU A 127 -12.35 1.10 0.94
C LEU A 127 -12.70 2.54 0.57
N ILE A 128 -13.00 2.78 -0.71
CA ILE A 128 -13.34 4.09 -1.27
C ILE A 128 -14.39 3.96 -2.37
N ALA A 129 -15.12 5.02 -2.64
CA ALA A 129 -16.18 5.03 -3.66
C ALA A 129 -15.62 5.01 -5.09
N SER A 130 -14.60 5.82 -5.36
CA SER A 130 -13.87 5.85 -6.65
C SER A 130 -12.48 6.45 -6.47
N LEU A 131 -11.58 6.24 -7.44
CA LEU A 131 -10.23 6.82 -7.39
C LEU A 131 -10.27 8.34 -7.48
N ALA A 132 -11.11 8.91 -8.36
CA ALA A 132 -11.21 10.36 -8.58
C ALA A 132 -11.89 11.08 -7.40
N ARG A 133 -12.86 10.45 -6.76
CA ARG A 133 -13.60 10.96 -5.61
C ARG A 133 -13.74 9.86 -4.57
N PRO A 134 -12.75 9.73 -3.66
CA PRO A 134 -12.74 8.64 -2.69
C PRO A 134 -13.97 8.62 -1.79
N GLY A 135 -14.48 9.80 -1.45
CA GLY A 135 -15.59 9.96 -0.51
C GLY A 135 -15.18 9.72 0.95
N GLY A 136 -16.00 10.17 1.89
CA GLY A 136 -15.73 9.97 3.31
C GLY A 136 -14.42 10.59 3.80
N SER A 137 -13.76 9.89 4.72
CA SER A 137 -12.53 10.36 5.39
C SER A 137 -11.24 9.66 4.91
N THR A 138 -11.29 8.91 3.80
CA THR A 138 -10.18 8.05 3.38
C THR A 138 -9.69 8.41 1.98
N THR A 139 -8.35 8.51 1.81
CA THR A 139 -7.67 8.66 0.52
C THR A 139 -6.31 7.94 0.56
N GLY A 140 -5.54 7.95 -0.53
CA GLY A 140 -4.20 7.34 -0.55
C GLY A 140 -3.72 6.90 -1.94
N PHE A 141 -3.06 5.72 -2.01
CA PHE A 141 -2.37 5.22 -3.20
C PHE A 141 -2.77 3.78 -3.53
N SER A 142 -3.29 3.55 -4.74
CA SER A 142 -3.64 2.22 -5.24
C SER A 142 -2.40 1.45 -5.69
N GLN A 143 -2.45 0.11 -5.63
CA GLN A 143 -1.37 -0.77 -6.10
C GLN A 143 -1.57 -1.32 -7.51
N MET A 144 -2.78 -1.28 -8.07
CA MET A 144 -3.12 -1.93 -9.36
C MET A 144 -2.70 -3.42 -9.42
N ALA A 145 -2.87 -4.15 -8.32
CA ALA A 145 -2.27 -5.46 -8.14
C ALA A 145 -2.68 -6.49 -9.22
N GLY A 146 -3.94 -6.50 -9.61
CA GLY A 146 -4.46 -7.46 -10.58
C GLY A 146 -3.95 -7.26 -12.01
N GLU A 147 -3.66 -6.02 -12.42
CA GLU A 147 -3.13 -5.70 -13.74
C GLU A 147 -1.65 -6.08 -13.85
N LEU A 148 -0.90 -5.92 -12.77
CA LEU A 148 0.53 -6.19 -12.74
C LEU A 148 0.87 -7.68 -12.80
N ASP A 149 0.00 -8.57 -12.34
CA ASP A 149 0.24 -10.02 -12.44
C ASP A 149 0.28 -10.50 -13.89
N SER A 150 -0.54 -9.91 -14.75
CA SER A 150 -0.50 -10.18 -16.21
C SER A 150 0.85 -9.76 -16.81
N LYS A 151 1.37 -8.60 -16.42
CA LYS A 151 2.68 -8.14 -16.90
C LYS A 151 3.84 -8.96 -16.34
N ARG A 152 3.73 -9.43 -15.10
CA ARG A 152 4.73 -10.35 -14.49
C ARG A 152 4.80 -11.67 -15.23
N LEU A 153 3.65 -12.24 -15.60
CA LEU A 153 3.59 -13.46 -16.43
C LEU A 153 4.20 -13.23 -17.80
N GLN A 154 3.92 -12.09 -18.44
CA GLN A 154 4.53 -11.72 -19.72
C GLN A 154 6.07 -11.67 -19.59
N LEU A 155 6.61 -11.02 -18.57
CA LEU A 155 8.05 -10.92 -18.33
C LEU A 155 8.68 -12.31 -18.10
N LEU A 156 8.01 -13.20 -17.35
CA LEU A 156 8.48 -14.59 -17.21
C LEU A 156 8.54 -15.31 -18.55
N HIS A 157 7.51 -15.16 -19.37
CA HIS A 157 7.45 -15.76 -20.71
C HIS A 157 8.52 -15.16 -21.64
N ASP A 158 8.74 -13.85 -21.60
CA ASP A 158 9.76 -13.18 -22.41
C ASP A 158 11.19 -13.65 -22.06
N ILE A 159 11.44 -13.99 -20.78
CA ILE A 159 12.72 -14.56 -20.32
C ILE A 159 12.81 -16.06 -20.64
N ALA A 160 11.72 -16.80 -20.56
CA ALA A 160 11.64 -18.23 -20.82
C ALA A 160 10.51 -18.54 -21.82
N PRO A 161 10.72 -18.36 -23.15
CA PRO A 161 9.67 -18.53 -24.15
C PRO A 161 9.10 -19.96 -24.27
N SER A 162 9.82 -20.97 -23.79
CA SER A 162 9.35 -22.35 -23.70
C SER A 162 8.42 -22.63 -22.53
N LEU A 163 8.18 -21.64 -21.66
CA LEU A 163 7.32 -21.77 -20.48
C LEU A 163 5.90 -22.14 -20.88
N SER A 164 5.42 -23.28 -20.40
CA SER A 164 4.08 -23.81 -20.70
C SER A 164 3.22 -24.01 -19.44
N ARG A 165 3.83 -24.09 -18.27
CA ARG A 165 3.16 -24.30 -16.98
C ARG A 165 3.75 -23.40 -15.89
N ALA A 166 2.90 -22.61 -15.24
CA ALA A 166 3.31 -21.77 -14.12
C ALA A 166 2.44 -22.01 -12.88
N ALA A 167 3.06 -21.97 -11.71
CA ALA A 167 2.38 -21.93 -10.43
C ALA A 167 2.08 -20.49 -10.04
N PHE A 168 0.88 -20.25 -9.48
CA PHE A 168 0.52 -19.00 -8.82
C PHE A 168 0.29 -19.28 -7.34
N LEU A 169 1.24 -18.92 -6.52
CA LEU A 169 1.17 -19.05 -5.06
C LEU A 169 0.42 -17.86 -4.47
N VAL A 170 -0.71 -18.13 -3.82
CA VAL A 170 -1.62 -17.11 -3.29
C VAL A 170 -2.01 -17.39 -1.85
N ASN A 171 -2.34 -16.33 -1.12
CA ASN A 171 -2.88 -16.41 0.23
C ASN A 171 -4.41 -16.30 0.19
N PRO A 172 -5.16 -17.40 0.46
CA PRO A 172 -6.63 -17.40 0.42
C PRO A 172 -7.27 -16.55 1.52
N ASN A 173 -6.54 -16.18 2.57
CA ASN A 173 -6.99 -15.26 3.62
C ASN A 173 -7.11 -13.80 3.15
N PHE A 174 -6.86 -13.56 1.85
CA PHE A 174 -7.16 -12.32 1.13
C PHE A 174 -8.34 -12.52 0.16
N PRO A 175 -9.57 -12.77 0.63
CA PRO A 175 -10.65 -13.26 -0.23
C PRO A 175 -11.17 -12.18 -1.20
N LEU A 176 -11.15 -10.90 -0.80
CA LEU A 176 -11.71 -9.81 -1.62
C LEU A 176 -10.82 -9.55 -2.84
N GLY A 177 -11.40 -9.69 -4.02
CA GLY A 177 -10.73 -9.52 -5.30
C GLY A 177 -9.75 -10.65 -5.67
N LEU A 178 -9.58 -11.70 -4.84
CA LEU A 178 -8.65 -12.78 -5.15
C LEU A 178 -9.10 -13.61 -6.34
N LEU A 179 -10.39 -13.93 -6.43
CA LEU A 179 -10.93 -14.72 -7.53
C LEU A 179 -10.78 -13.99 -8.86
N GLU A 180 -11.11 -12.70 -8.89
CA GLU A 180 -10.96 -11.84 -10.06
C GLU A 180 -9.48 -11.67 -10.44
N ARG A 181 -8.60 -11.50 -9.47
CA ARG A 181 -7.16 -11.43 -9.67
C ARG A 181 -6.61 -12.73 -10.30
N VAL A 182 -6.97 -13.88 -9.73
CA VAL A 182 -6.58 -15.19 -10.26
C VAL A 182 -7.16 -15.40 -11.66
N ALA A 183 -8.43 -15.01 -11.89
CA ALA A 183 -9.06 -15.13 -13.21
C ALA A 183 -8.37 -14.25 -14.26
N ARG A 184 -8.01 -13.02 -13.94
CA ARG A 184 -7.23 -12.12 -14.81
C ARG A 184 -5.85 -12.70 -15.12
N ALA A 185 -5.13 -13.18 -14.12
CA ALA A 185 -3.83 -13.84 -14.30
C ALA A 185 -3.94 -15.10 -15.18
N ALA A 186 -4.98 -15.92 -14.97
CA ALA A 186 -5.22 -17.11 -15.78
C ALA A 186 -5.57 -16.77 -17.26
N ALA A 187 -6.35 -15.72 -17.47
CA ALA A 187 -6.66 -15.22 -18.82
C ALA A 187 -5.39 -14.74 -19.55
N ALA A 188 -4.53 -13.98 -18.86
CA ALA A 188 -3.24 -13.54 -19.40
C ALA A 188 -2.31 -14.71 -19.68
N ALA A 189 -2.20 -15.69 -18.78
CA ALA A 189 -1.42 -16.90 -19.00
C ALA A 189 -1.90 -17.67 -20.23
N LYS A 190 -3.22 -17.84 -20.39
CA LYS A 190 -3.82 -18.51 -21.56
C LYS A 190 -3.44 -17.81 -22.88
N SER A 191 -3.42 -16.48 -22.92
CA SER A 191 -3.01 -15.74 -24.13
C SER A 191 -1.54 -15.93 -24.49
N LEU A 192 -0.71 -16.34 -23.53
CA LEU A 192 0.71 -16.65 -23.68
C LEU A 192 0.95 -18.18 -23.91
N GLY A 193 -0.09 -19.00 -24.00
CA GLY A 193 0.05 -20.44 -24.08
C GLY A 193 0.45 -21.14 -22.78
N ILE A 194 0.34 -20.43 -21.65
CA ILE A 194 0.75 -20.93 -20.33
C ILE A 194 -0.46 -21.47 -19.56
N THR A 195 -0.35 -22.67 -19.01
CA THR A 195 -1.29 -23.21 -18.04
C THR A 195 -0.91 -22.69 -16.66
N LEU A 196 -1.72 -21.80 -16.10
CA LEU A 196 -1.52 -21.26 -14.75
C LEU A 196 -2.29 -22.10 -13.73
N ARG A 197 -1.59 -22.67 -12.75
CA ARG A 197 -2.19 -23.41 -11.64
C ARG A 197 -2.06 -22.64 -10.33
N ARG A 198 -3.20 -22.47 -9.65
CA ARG A 198 -3.26 -21.83 -8.33
C ARG A 198 -2.85 -22.81 -7.23
N PHE A 199 -2.07 -22.30 -6.26
CA PHE A 199 -1.70 -22.99 -5.03
C PHE A 199 -1.95 -22.06 -3.84
N ASP A 200 -2.70 -22.54 -2.86
CA ASP A 200 -3.13 -21.77 -1.71
C ASP A 200 -2.23 -22.01 -0.51
N ALA A 201 -1.83 -20.90 0.16
CA ALA A 201 -1.10 -20.94 1.42
C ALA A 201 -1.48 -19.71 2.28
N GLY A 202 -2.29 -19.89 3.30
CA GLY A 202 -2.71 -18.86 4.24
C GLY A 202 -1.97 -18.89 5.58
N THR A 203 -1.20 -19.94 5.83
CA THR A 203 -0.37 -20.14 7.02
C THR A 203 1.00 -20.72 6.64
N PRO A 204 2.04 -20.60 7.50
CA PRO A 204 3.34 -21.21 7.25
C PRO A 204 3.29 -22.73 7.05
N ALA A 205 2.38 -23.43 7.73
CA ALA A 205 2.19 -24.87 7.54
C ALA A 205 1.58 -25.21 6.17
N GLU A 206 0.56 -24.45 5.75
CA GLU A 206 -0.01 -24.59 4.42
C GLU A 206 0.98 -24.23 3.32
N LEU A 207 1.89 -23.28 3.55
CA LEU A 207 2.95 -22.95 2.61
C LEU A 207 3.87 -24.16 2.34
N ILE A 208 4.26 -24.91 3.37
CA ILE A 208 5.07 -26.11 3.21
C ILE A 208 4.34 -27.13 2.31
N ALA A 209 3.05 -27.36 2.56
CA ALA A 209 2.23 -28.25 1.75
C ALA A 209 2.06 -27.74 0.29
N ALA A 210 1.86 -26.44 0.12
CA ALA A 210 1.74 -25.82 -1.20
C ALA A 210 3.04 -25.93 -2.01
N LEU A 211 4.20 -25.72 -1.39
CA LEU A 211 5.50 -25.85 -2.04
C LEU A 211 5.75 -27.31 -2.48
N ALA A 212 5.44 -28.30 -1.63
CA ALA A 212 5.50 -29.71 -2.01
C ALA A 212 4.54 -30.07 -3.17
N ALA A 213 3.34 -29.47 -3.18
CA ALA A 213 2.39 -29.65 -4.29
C ALA A 213 2.86 -28.97 -5.59
N ILE A 214 3.57 -27.84 -5.50
CA ILE A 214 4.22 -27.16 -6.65
C ILE A 214 5.31 -28.07 -7.23
N GLU A 215 6.18 -28.66 -6.41
CA GLU A 215 7.21 -29.61 -6.83
C GLU A 215 6.61 -30.77 -7.63
N GLY A 216 5.53 -31.38 -7.11
CA GLY A 216 4.82 -32.48 -7.79
C GLY A 216 4.00 -32.06 -9.02
N SER A 217 3.85 -30.76 -9.30
CA SER A 217 2.95 -30.25 -10.35
C SER A 217 3.59 -30.10 -11.74
N SER A 218 4.88 -30.34 -11.86
CA SER A 218 5.67 -30.04 -13.07
C SER A 218 5.61 -28.57 -13.51
N SER A 219 5.37 -27.65 -12.57
CA SER A 219 5.43 -26.20 -12.83
C SER A 219 6.86 -25.79 -13.20
N GLU A 220 6.97 -24.90 -14.17
CA GLU A 220 8.23 -24.43 -14.76
C GLU A 220 8.58 -23.01 -14.31
N ALA A 221 7.64 -22.31 -13.66
CA ALA A 221 7.84 -20.98 -13.09
C ALA A 221 6.90 -20.75 -11.91
N LEU A 222 7.23 -19.74 -11.09
CA LEU A 222 6.47 -19.39 -9.89
C LEU A 222 6.15 -17.89 -9.84
N LEU A 223 4.87 -17.55 -9.96
CA LEU A 223 4.32 -16.24 -9.65
C LEU A 223 3.93 -16.21 -8.17
N VAL A 224 4.37 -15.21 -7.42
CA VAL A 224 4.10 -15.08 -5.99
C VAL A 224 3.26 -13.85 -5.71
N GLN A 225 2.11 -14.05 -5.06
CA GLN A 225 1.27 -12.93 -4.62
C GLN A 225 2.01 -12.09 -3.58
N ASN A 226 1.91 -10.77 -3.73
CA ASN A 226 2.41 -9.85 -2.71
C ASN A 226 1.45 -9.84 -1.51
N ASP A 227 1.91 -10.41 -0.40
CA ASP A 227 1.23 -10.37 0.89
C ASP A 227 2.24 -10.42 2.05
N ALA A 228 1.77 -10.13 3.27
CA ALA A 228 2.63 -10.05 4.44
C ALA A 228 3.34 -11.37 4.79
N MET A 229 2.78 -12.52 4.42
CA MET A 229 3.37 -13.83 4.66
C MET A 229 4.25 -14.28 3.49
N LEU A 230 3.68 -14.44 2.29
CA LEU A 230 4.38 -15.04 1.14
C LEU A 230 5.56 -14.19 0.65
N SER A 231 5.37 -12.87 0.55
CA SER A 231 6.40 -11.92 0.15
C SER A 231 7.03 -11.18 1.34
N GLY A 232 6.59 -11.49 2.56
CA GLY A 232 7.05 -10.90 3.82
C GLY A 232 7.85 -11.89 4.65
N THR A 233 7.21 -12.50 5.66
CA THR A 233 7.88 -13.35 6.66
C THR A 233 8.42 -14.67 6.09
N GLU A 234 7.72 -15.28 5.14
CA GLU A 234 8.08 -16.56 4.51
C GLU A 234 8.80 -16.41 3.16
N ARG A 235 9.06 -15.17 2.71
CA ARG A 235 9.70 -14.89 1.41
C ARG A 235 10.97 -15.71 1.19
N LYS A 236 11.84 -15.78 2.20
CA LYS A 236 13.12 -16.50 2.11
C LYS A 236 12.89 -17.98 1.80
N ARG A 237 11.93 -18.62 2.46
CA ARG A 237 11.55 -20.02 2.22
C ARG A 237 11.08 -20.24 0.77
N VAL A 238 10.25 -19.33 0.25
CA VAL A 238 9.77 -19.42 -1.14
C VAL A 238 10.92 -19.29 -2.14
N ILE A 239 11.86 -18.36 -1.89
CA ILE A 239 13.04 -18.14 -2.74
C ILE A 239 13.98 -19.35 -2.69
N GLU A 240 14.30 -19.88 -1.50
CA GLU A 240 15.15 -21.06 -1.33
C GLU A 240 14.57 -22.30 -2.03
N PHE A 241 13.25 -22.51 -1.90
CA PHE A 241 12.54 -23.57 -2.62
C PHE A 241 12.70 -23.40 -4.13
N ALA A 242 12.42 -22.23 -4.66
CA ALA A 242 12.48 -21.97 -6.09
C ALA A 242 13.90 -22.15 -6.66
N LEU A 243 14.94 -21.71 -5.92
CA LEU A 243 16.33 -21.93 -6.30
C LEU A 243 16.71 -23.41 -6.33
N ALA A 244 16.29 -24.18 -5.30
CA ALA A 244 16.56 -25.63 -5.23
C ALA A 244 15.91 -26.39 -6.40
N HIS A 245 14.75 -25.97 -6.86
CA HIS A 245 13.99 -26.59 -7.97
C HIS A 245 14.23 -25.88 -9.32
N ARG A 246 15.16 -24.91 -9.40
CA ARG A 246 15.47 -24.13 -10.61
C ARG A 246 14.24 -23.46 -11.24
N LEU A 247 13.31 -23.00 -10.42
CA LEU A 247 12.08 -22.34 -10.87
C LEU A 247 12.33 -20.82 -11.01
N PRO A 248 12.20 -20.25 -12.22
CA PRO A 248 12.13 -18.79 -12.37
C PRO A 248 10.99 -18.22 -11.54
N THR A 249 11.29 -17.20 -10.74
CA THR A 249 10.32 -16.57 -9.86
C THR A 249 10.06 -15.13 -10.22
N VAL A 250 8.81 -14.68 -10.10
CA VAL A 250 8.47 -13.27 -10.14
C VAL A 250 7.74 -12.84 -8.88
N PHE A 251 8.25 -11.76 -8.31
CA PHE A 251 7.68 -11.08 -7.16
C PHE A 251 7.24 -9.66 -7.52
N GLU A 252 6.65 -8.94 -6.57
CA GLU A 252 6.27 -7.54 -6.75
C GLU A 252 7.40 -6.57 -6.38
N THR A 253 8.24 -6.93 -5.40
CA THR A 253 9.15 -6.00 -4.75
C THR A 253 10.62 -6.29 -5.06
N ARG A 254 11.38 -5.21 -5.28
CA ARG A 254 12.85 -5.24 -5.41
C ARG A 254 13.54 -6.03 -4.29
N ARG A 255 13.01 -5.95 -3.06
CA ARG A 255 13.57 -6.65 -1.91
C ARG A 255 13.66 -8.15 -2.13
N SER A 256 12.64 -8.75 -2.76
CA SER A 256 12.66 -10.19 -3.06
C SER A 256 13.80 -10.57 -4.00
N VAL A 257 14.10 -9.71 -4.99
CA VAL A 257 15.18 -9.92 -5.94
C VAL A 257 16.56 -9.76 -5.26
N ALA A 258 16.72 -8.78 -4.38
CA ALA A 258 17.91 -8.61 -3.58
C ALA A 258 18.20 -9.82 -2.66
N GLU A 259 17.16 -10.55 -2.27
CA GLU A 259 17.27 -11.77 -1.44
C GLU A 259 17.32 -13.08 -2.26
N GLY A 260 17.37 -12.99 -3.61
CA GLY A 260 17.63 -14.15 -4.49
C GLY A 260 16.47 -14.56 -5.42
N ALA A 261 15.34 -13.85 -5.47
CA ALA A 261 14.35 -14.09 -6.52
C ALA A 261 14.91 -13.71 -7.90
N LEU A 262 14.38 -14.29 -8.98
CA LEU A 262 14.85 -14.00 -10.34
C LEU A 262 14.53 -12.58 -10.76
N LEU A 263 13.27 -12.19 -10.65
CA LEU A 263 12.85 -10.85 -11.04
C LEU A 263 11.72 -10.31 -10.16
N SER A 264 11.58 -8.99 -10.15
CA SER A 264 10.38 -8.32 -9.67
C SER A 264 9.90 -7.27 -10.66
N TYR A 265 8.58 -7.13 -10.72
CA TYR A 265 7.95 -6.03 -11.42
C TYR A 265 6.84 -5.46 -10.56
N GLY A 266 7.00 -4.22 -10.14
CA GLY A 266 6.07 -3.56 -9.24
C GLY A 266 6.37 -2.07 -9.08
N PHE A 267 5.56 -1.39 -8.29
CA PHE A 267 5.79 0.01 -7.96
C PHE A 267 6.82 0.14 -6.81
N ASP A 268 7.47 1.29 -6.73
CA ASP A 268 8.32 1.62 -5.57
C ASP A 268 7.45 1.96 -4.36
N SER A 269 7.35 1.03 -3.41
CA SER A 269 6.60 1.23 -2.17
C SER A 269 7.18 2.36 -1.30
N LEU A 270 8.47 2.64 -1.41
CA LEU A 270 9.10 3.74 -0.69
C LEU A 270 8.71 5.10 -1.30
N GLU A 271 8.48 5.15 -2.62
CA GLU A 271 7.96 6.35 -3.27
C GLU A 271 6.53 6.64 -2.81
N ASN A 272 5.68 5.61 -2.70
CA ASN A 272 4.34 5.79 -2.15
C ASN A 272 4.37 6.29 -0.69
N ALA A 273 5.31 5.82 0.13
CA ALA A 273 5.49 6.35 1.48
C ALA A 273 5.91 7.84 1.47
N ARG A 274 6.79 8.26 0.54
CA ARG A 274 7.14 9.67 0.36
C ARG A 274 5.95 10.51 -0.09
N LEU A 275 5.19 10.02 -1.06
CA LEU A 275 4.00 10.70 -1.59
C LEU A 275 2.90 10.82 -0.53
N ALA A 276 2.74 9.81 0.33
CA ALA A 276 1.78 9.84 1.44
C ALA A 276 2.07 10.99 2.42
N ALA A 277 3.33 11.32 2.66
CA ALA A 277 3.70 12.51 3.45
C ALA A 277 3.14 13.81 2.83
N GLY A 278 3.14 13.92 1.49
CA GLY A 278 2.52 15.04 0.77
C GLY A 278 0.99 15.11 0.98
N TYR A 279 0.32 13.96 1.02
CA TYR A 279 -1.12 13.89 1.30
C TYR A 279 -1.42 14.28 2.74
N VAL A 280 -0.64 13.77 3.70
CA VAL A 280 -0.72 14.16 5.10
C VAL A 280 -0.54 15.68 5.25
N ALA A 281 0.46 16.26 4.60
CA ALA A 281 0.69 17.71 4.63
C ALA A 281 -0.48 18.51 4.05
N LYS A 282 -1.12 18.06 2.97
CA LYS A 282 -2.33 18.69 2.41
C LYS A 282 -3.49 18.66 3.40
N ILE A 283 -3.70 17.52 4.07
CA ILE A 283 -4.76 17.33 5.07
C ILE A 283 -4.51 18.21 6.29
N LEU A 284 -3.29 18.30 6.79
CA LEU A 284 -2.91 19.21 7.89
C LEU A 284 -3.14 20.69 7.54
N LYS A 285 -3.12 21.03 6.24
CA LYS A 285 -3.45 22.37 5.72
C LYS A 285 -4.94 22.56 5.43
N GLY A 286 -5.80 21.60 5.79
CA GLY A 286 -7.25 21.68 5.69
C GLY A 286 -7.89 21.02 4.45
N ALA A 287 -7.12 20.31 3.62
CA ALA A 287 -7.71 19.53 2.52
C ALA A 287 -8.57 18.40 3.08
N LYS A 288 -9.74 18.17 2.48
CA LYS A 288 -10.62 17.07 2.86
C LYS A 288 -10.20 15.80 2.09
N PRO A 289 -10.05 14.63 2.75
CA PRO A 289 -9.73 13.38 2.06
C PRO A 289 -10.67 13.05 0.90
N ALA A 290 -11.96 13.36 1.05
CA ALA A 290 -12.98 13.15 0.02
C ALA A 290 -12.67 13.85 -1.32
N ASP A 291 -11.94 14.98 -1.27
CA ASP A 291 -11.61 15.81 -2.43
C ASP A 291 -10.16 15.56 -2.95
N VAL A 292 -9.41 14.68 -2.27
CA VAL A 292 -8.05 14.30 -2.68
C VAL A 292 -8.11 12.96 -3.42
N PRO A 293 -7.92 12.94 -4.75
CA PRO A 293 -7.98 11.70 -5.54
C PRO A 293 -6.99 10.64 -5.05
N VAL A 294 -7.40 9.38 -5.10
CA VAL A 294 -6.47 8.27 -4.89
C VAL A 294 -5.59 8.14 -6.13
N GLN A 295 -4.27 8.19 -5.92
CA GLN A 295 -3.32 8.06 -7.01
C GLN A 295 -3.01 6.59 -7.30
N GLN A 296 -2.84 6.29 -8.58
CA GLN A 296 -2.29 5.04 -9.06
C GLN A 296 -0.79 5.22 -9.30
N PRO A 297 0.04 4.17 -9.18
CA PRO A 297 1.44 4.24 -9.54
C PRO A 297 1.57 4.62 -11.02
N THR A 298 2.44 5.58 -11.30
CA THR A 298 2.78 5.97 -12.67
C THR A 298 4.14 5.43 -13.10
N ARG A 299 4.88 4.86 -12.16
CA ARG A 299 6.21 4.31 -12.38
C ARG A 299 6.31 2.92 -11.77
N PHE A 300 6.73 1.97 -12.58
CA PHE A 300 6.99 0.59 -12.18
C PHE A 300 8.47 0.31 -12.38
N GLN A 301 9.01 -0.57 -11.54
CA GLN A 301 10.40 -0.98 -11.60
C GLN A 301 10.49 -2.45 -12.01
N LEU A 302 11.29 -2.73 -13.02
CA LEU A 302 11.76 -4.07 -13.37
C LEU A 302 13.16 -4.26 -12.78
N VAL A 303 13.28 -5.21 -11.84
CA VAL A 303 14.57 -5.59 -11.25
C VAL A 303 14.85 -7.04 -11.58
N ILE A 304 16.07 -7.35 -12.02
CA ILE A 304 16.48 -8.69 -12.46
C ILE A 304 17.75 -9.10 -11.72
N ASN A 305 17.82 -10.37 -11.29
CA ASN A 305 19.01 -10.93 -10.65
C ASN A 305 19.70 -11.93 -11.58
N LEU A 306 20.83 -11.53 -12.14
CA LEU A 306 21.63 -12.38 -13.04
C LEU A 306 22.34 -13.51 -12.31
N LYS A 307 22.69 -13.34 -11.02
CA LYS A 307 23.22 -14.47 -10.23
C LYS A 307 22.19 -15.57 -10.11
N THR A 308 20.94 -15.22 -9.86
CA THR A 308 19.83 -16.16 -9.80
C THR A 308 19.56 -16.78 -11.18
N ALA A 309 19.51 -15.98 -12.24
CA ALA A 309 19.34 -16.50 -13.59
C ALA A 309 20.39 -17.55 -13.91
N LYS A 310 21.66 -17.27 -13.67
CA LYS A 310 22.78 -18.20 -13.84
C LYS A 310 22.63 -19.45 -12.97
N ALA A 311 22.25 -19.31 -11.71
CA ALA A 311 22.10 -20.43 -10.77
C ALA A 311 21.00 -21.42 -11.20
N ILE A 312 19.92 -20.93 -11.82
CA ILE A 312 18.83 -21.77 -12.32
C ILE A 312 19.02 -22.21 -13.79
N GLY A 313 20.12 -21.80 -14.43
CA GLY A 313 20.44 -22.18 -15.81
C GLY A 313 19.71 -21.37 -16.88
N LEU A 314 19.24 -20.16 -16.55
CA LEU A 314 18.54 -19.26 -17.47
C LEU A 314 19.47 -18.19 -18.02
N SER A 315 19.28 -17.85 -19.29
CA SER A 315 19.88 -16.67 -19.92
C SER A 315 18.78 -15.62 -20.12
N VAL A 316 19.00 -14.42 -19.56
CA VAL A 316 18.06 -13.31 -19.74
C VAL A 316 18.34 -12.66 -21.09
N PRO A 317 17.33 -12.54 -21.99
CA PRO A 317 17.52 -11.91 -23.30
C PRO A 317 17.93 -10.43 -23.18
N PRO A 318 18.85 -9.92 -24.04
CA PRO A 318 19.28 -8.53 -24.01
C PRO A 318 18.12 -7.51 -24.04
N PRO A 319 17.06 -7.67 -24.84
CA PRO A 319 15.95 -6.71 -24.81
C PRO A 319 15.25 -6.59 -23.47
N ILE A 320 15.26 -7.64 -22.63
CA ILE A 320 14.68 -7.61 -21.30
C ILE A 320 15.62 -6.92 -20.30
N LEU A 321 16.94 -7.09 -20.49
CA LEU A 321 17.95 -6.36 -19.69
C LEU A 321 17.90 -4.86 -19.99
N ASP A 322 17.67 -4.47 -21.24
CA ASP A 322 17.54 -3.06 -21.65
C ASP A 322 16.28 -2.38 -21.04
N LEU A 323 15.27 -3.19 -20.70
CA LEU A 323 14.05 -2.70 -20.03
C LEU A 323 14.19 -2.65 -18.51
N ALA A 324 15.23 -3.27 -17.93
CA ALA A 324 15.39 -3.34 -16.50
C ALA A 324 15.83 -1.98 -15.92
N ASP A 325 15.15 -1.53 -14.87
CA ASP A 325 15.56 -0.36 -14.09
C ASP A 325 16.79 -0.66 -13.23
N GLU A 326 16.97 -1.95 -12.85
CA GLU A 326 18.12 -2.42 -12.07
C GLU A 326 18.44 -3.88 -12.40
N VAL A 327 19.72 -4.16 -12.52
CA VAL A 327 20.28 -5.51 -12.71
C VAL A 327 21.23 -5.81 -11.55
N ILE A 328 20.98 -6.92 -10.83
CA ILE A 328 21.84 -7.42 -9.74
C ILE A 328 22.77 -8.47 -10.32
N GLU A 329 24.08 -8.19 -10.27
CA GLU A 329 25.18 -9.03 -10.75
C GLU A 329 25.89 -9.78 -9.61
#